data_3ee100a3de40ad7ec08b95f88762fe86
#
_entry.id   3ee100a3de40ad7ec08b95f88762fe86
#
_cell.length_a   1.000
_cell.length_b   1.000
_cell.length_c   1.000
_cell.angle_alpha   90.00
_cell.angle_beta   90.00
_cell.angle_gamma   90.00
#
_symmetry.space_group_name_H-M   'P 1'
#
loop_
_entity.id
_entity.type
_entity.pdbx_description
1 polymer ?
#
loop_
_entity_poly.entity_id
_entity_poly.type
_entity_poly.pdbx_seq_one_letter_code
_entity_poly.pdbx_strand_id
1 'polypeptide(L)'
;MEGVHTKERQLEQELAGRIEQRVPGTEVLAVELLGPERFCVYIDHPKGVDHALCERVTRELDDYRRKYTVDVSSPGIERPLRKPEHFERFVGRRVALRTAAEIAGRKRFKGELVGADAQAVHLATEPQPVDIPYDQIVRGNLIDEGTK
;
A
#
# COMPACT_ATOMS: atom_id res chain seq x y z
N MET A 1 9.37 -15.08 -7.87
CA MET A 1 10.12 -14.93 -6.62
C MET A 1 9.24 -14.35 -5.55
N GLU A 2 9.09 -15.06 -4.48
CA GLU A 2 8.13 -14.69 -3.45
C GLU A 2 8.72 -13.88 -2.31
N GLY A 3 10.04 -13.91 -2.15
CA GLY A 3 10.70 -13.48 -0.95
C GLY A 3 10.31 -12.10 -0.45
N VAL A 4 10.54 -11.08 -1.26
CA VAL A 4 10.30 -9.69 -0.84
C VAL A 4 8.81 -9.43 -0.65
N HIS A 5 8.01 -9.87 -1.61
CA HIS A 5 6.57 -9.65 -1.57
C HIS A 5 5.93 -10.32 -0.35
N THR A 6 6.30 -11.57 -0.10
CA THR A 6 5.77 -12.33 1.04
C THR A 6 6.18 -11.69 2.36
N LYS A 7 7.45 -11.29 2.45
CA LYS A 7 7.97 -10.68 3.66
C LYS A 7 7.29 -9.34 3.95
N GLU A 8 7.05 -8.55 2.92
CA GLU A 8 6.33 -7.28 3.09
C GLU A 8 4.92 -7.51 3.61
N ARG A 9 4.23 -8.52 3.07
CA ARG A 9 2.87 -8.83 3.51
C ARG A 9 2.85 -9.28 4.97
N GLN A 10 3.81 -10.08 5.37
CA GLN A 10 3.92 -10.52 6.75
C GLN A 10 4.17 -9.35 7.68
N LEU A 11 5.12 -8.48 7.34
CA LEU A 11 5.41 -7.29 8.13
C LEU A 11 4.19 -6.39 8.22
N GLU A 12 3.52 -6.22 7.10
CA GLU A 12 2.34 -5.36 7.05
C GLU A 12 1.26 -5.85 8.01
N GLN A 13 1.00 -7.14 8.04
CA GLN A 13 0.01 -7.71 8.93
C GLN A 13 0.40 -7.55 10.40
N GLU A 14 1.65 -7.84 10.72
CA GLU A 14 2.14 -7.72 12.09
C GLU A 14 2.10 -6.28 12.58
N LEU A 15 2.59 -5.38 11.75
CA LEU A 15 2.69 -3.98 12.14
C LEU A 15 1.32 -3.32 12.19
N ALA A 16 0.44 -3.66 11.26
CA ALA A 16 -0.90 -3.10 11.27
C ALA A 16 -1.63 -3.47 12.56
N GLY A 17 -1.56 -4.74 12.96
CA GLY A 17 -2.19 -5.17 14.19
C GLY A 17 -1.65 -4.44 15.41
N ARG A 18 -0.32 -4.33 15.49
CA ARG A 18 0.32 -3.69 16.62
C ARG A 18 0.03 -2.20 16.68
N ILE A 19 0.21 -1.51 15.56
CA ILE A 19 0.09 -0.05 15.54
C ILE A 19 -1.37 0.37 15.73
N GLU A 20 -2.28 -0.30 15.07
CA GLU A 20 -3.69 0.07 15.15
C GLU A 20 -4.25 -0.16 16.54
N GLN A 21 -3.72 -1.13 17.25
CA GLN A 21 -4.09 -1.38 18.64
C GLN A 21 -3.51 -0.36 19.62
N ARG A 22 -2.25 0.00 19.42
CA ARG A 22 -1.51 0.81 20.38
C ARG A 22 -1.58 2.31 20.12
N VAL A 23 -1.87 2.68 18.88
CA VAL A 23 -1.99 4.09 18.51
C VAL A 23 -3.36 4.27 17.85
N PRO A 24 -4.41 4.46 18.67
CA PRO A 24 -5.78 4.49 18.14
C PRO A 24 -5.97 5.56 17.07
N GLY A 25 -6.72 5.21 16.05
CA GLY A 25 -7.00 6.12 14.94
C GLY A 25 -6.00 6.05 13.82
N THR A 26 -4.86 5.40 14.04
CA THR A 26 -3.82 5.28 13.02
C THR A 26 -4.08 4.03 12.18
N GLU A 27 -4.10 4.19 10.88
CA GLU A 27 -4.22 3.07 9.93
C GLU A 27 -2.88 2.84 9.26
N VAL A 28 -2.44 1.57 9.18
CA VAL A 28 -1.26 1.21 8.41
C VAL A 28 -1.70 0.95 6.99
N LEU A 29 -1.24 1.77 6.06
CA LEU A 29 -1.64 1.66 4.66
C LEU A 29 -0.80 0.64 3.91
N ALA A 30 0.50 0.61 4.18
CA ALA A 30 1.41 -0.29 3.50
C ALA A 30 2.74 -0.34 4.22
N VAL A 31 3.48 -1.42 3.99
CA VAL A 31 4.87 -1.55 4.42
C VAL A 31 5.68 -1.91 3.18
N GLU A 32 6.74 -1.16 2.91
CA GLU A 32 7.61 -1.40 1.77
C GLU A 32 9.02 -1.69 2.23
N LEU A 33 9.57 -2.81 1.76
CA LEU A 33 10.98 -3.12 1.99
C LEU A 33 11.82 -2.29 1.03
N LEU A 34 12.70 -1.48 1.59
CA LEU A 34 13.59 -0.62 0.82
C LEU A 34 14.99 -1.24 0.70
N GLY A 35 15.19 -2.39 1.33
CA GLY A 35 16.42 -3.12 1.32
C GLY A 35 16.29 -4.29 2.27
N PRO A 36 17.32 -5.14 2.42
CA PRO A 36 17.20 -6.31 3.29
C PRO A 36 16.97 -5.96 4.76
N GLU A 37 17.41 -4.77 5.18
CA GLU A 37 17.33 -4.37 6.58
C GLU A 37 16.67 -3.02 6.77
N ARG A 38 15.82 -2.61 5.82
CA ARG A 38 15.17 -1.32 5.91
C ARG A 38 13.76 -1.41 5.35
N PHE A 39 12.80 -0.85 6.10
CA PHE A 39 11.44 -0.76 5.57
C PHE A 39 10.81 0.58 5.94
N CYS A 40 9.79 0.94 5.18
CA CYS A 40 9.00 2.14 5.43
C CYS A 40 7.57 1.73 5.70
N VAL A 41 6.99 2.30 6.76
CA VAL A 41 5.59 2.09 7.12
C VAL A 41 4.83 3.36 6.73
N TYR A 42 3.83 3.21 5.88
CA TYR A 42 2.97 4.32 5.48
C TYR A 42 1.72 4.29 6.35
N ILE A 43 1.45 5.39 7.03
CA ILE A 43 0.32 5.48 7.97
C ILE A 43 -0.59 6.63 7.58
N ASP A 44 -1.83 6.55 8.06
CA ASP A 44 -2.82 7.60 7.90
C ASP A 44 -3.54 7.81 9.22
N HIS A 45 -4.11 9.00 9.40
CA HIS A 45 -4.85 9.33 10.62
C HIS A 45 -5.88 10.40 10.27
N PRO A 46 -7.10 10.34 10.85
CA PRO A 46 -8.15 11.33 10.54
C PRO A 46 -7.75 12.77 10.82
N LYS A 47 -6.84 12.97 11.77
CA LYS A 47 -6.37 14.30 12.14
C LYS A 47 -5.06 14.69 11.44
N GLY A 48 -4.62 13.88 10.49
CA GLY A 48 -3.37 14.12 9.78
C GLY A 48 -2.20 13.45 10.44
N VAL A 49 -1.11 13.36 9.68
CA VAL A 49 0.12 12.70 10.13
C VAL A 49 1.19 13.76 10.35
N ASP A 50 1.62 13.91 11.60
CA ASP A 50 2.66 14.88 11.96
C ASP A 50 3.85 14.17 12.56
N HIS A 51 4.89 14.94 12.95
CA HIS A 51 6.10 14.38 13.51
C HIS A 51 5.84 13.64 14.82
N ALA A 52 4.95 14.16 15.65
CA ALA A 52 4.65 13.53 16.92
C ALA A 52 4.03 12.15 16.73
N LEU A 53 3.14 12.03 15.75
CA LEU A 53 2.52 10.75 15.44
C LEU A 53 3.57 9.77 14.89
N CYS A 54 4.42 10.23 13.99
CA CYS A 54 5.48 9.38 13.43
C CYS A 54 6.42 8.89 14.52
N GLU A 55 6.80 9.75 15.45
CA GLU A 55 7.63 9.35 16.58
C GLU A 55 6.95 8.30 17.44
N ARG A 56 5.67 8.51 17.71
CA ARG A 56 4.91 7.58 18.54
C ARG A 56 4.84 6.20 17.90
N VAL A 57 4.56 6.16 16.59
CA VAL A 57 4.54 4.89 15.86
C VAL A 57 5.92 4.26 15.86
N THR A 58 6.97 5.04 15.65
CA THR A 58 8.33 4.52 15.65
C THR A 58 8.69 3.86 16.99
N ARG A 59 8.26 4.46 18.09
CA ARG A 59 8.51 3.86 19.41
C ARG A 59 7.82 2.52 19.58
N GLU A 60 6.65 2.37 19.00
CA GLU A 60 5.94 1.09 19.09
C GLU A 60 6.63 0.01 18.27
N LEU A 61 7.60 0.37 17.45
CA LEU A 61 8.34 -0.57 16.62
C LEU A 61 9.80 -0.72 17.09
N ASP A 62 10.06 -0.42 18.34
CA ASP A 62 11.42 -0.45 18.90
C ASP A 62 12.11 -1.79 18.72
N ASP A 63 11.39 -2.87 18.90
CA ASP A 63 11.96 -4.21 18.74
C ASP A 63 12.37 -4.49 17.30
N TYR A 64 11.69 -3.90 16.33
CA TYR A 64 12.07 -4.03 14.91
C TYR A 64 13.33 -3.24 14.60
N ARG A 65 13.57 -2.16 15.33
CA ARG A 65 14.73 -1.30 15.08
C ARG A 65 16.05 -1.98 15.40
N ARG A 66 16.00 -3.08 16.08
CA ARG A 66 17.21 -3.88 16.34
C ARG A 66 17.69 -4.61 15.09
N LYS A 67 16.79 -4.91 14.16
CA LYS A 67 17.10 -5.64 12.94
C LYS A 67 16.93 -4.79 11.68
N TYR A 68 16.16 -3.72 11.77
CA TYR A 68 15.78 -2.93 10.60
C TYR A 68 15.97 -1.46 10.88
N THR A 69 16.26 -0.73 9.82
CA THR A 69 16.05 0.72 9.83
C THR A 69 14.58 0.94 9.50
N VAL A 70 13.88 1.61 10.39
CA VAL A 70 12.43 1.80 10.27
C VAL A 70 12.13 3.26 9.96
N ASP A 71 11.48 3.48 8.83
CA ASP A 71 10.97 4.80 8.45
C ASP A 71 9.45 4.77 8.60
N VAL A 72 8.88 5.87 9.11
CA VAL A 72 7.43 6.04 9.20
C VAL A 72 7.07 7.30 8.44
N SER A 73 6.08 7.21 7.56
CA SER A 73 5.77 8.31 6.66
C SER A 73 4.27 8.39 6.40
N SER A 74 3.84 9.56 5.95
CA SER A 74 2.50 9.72 5.42
C SER A 74 2.49 9.31 3.95
N PRO A 75 1.32 9.00 3.38
CA PRO A 75 1.26 8.48 2.01
C PRO A 75 1.58 9.49 0.92
N GLY A 76 1.39 10.78 1.17
CA GLY A 76 1.59 11.76 0.12
C GLY A 76 0.48 11.74 -0.92
N ILE A 77 0.79 12.30 -2.10
CA ILE A 77 -0.18 12.42 -3.18
C ILE A 77 -0.49 11.07 -3.81
N GLU A 78 0.53 10.25 -3.99
CA GLU A 78 0.37 8.94 -4.63
C GLU A 78 0.23 7.88 -3.55
N ARG A 79 -0.92 7.88 -2.93
CA ARG A 79 -1.23 7.04 -1.78
C ARG A 79 -1.16 5.56 -2.15
N PRO A 80 -0.45 4.72 -1.35
CA PRO A 80 -0.44 3.28 -1.62
C PRO A 80 -1.80 2.65 -1.43
N LEU A 81 -2.10 1.67 -2.26
CA LEU A 81 -3.35 0.91 -2.21
C LEU A 81 -3.00 -0.55 -2.01
N ARG A 82 -3.50 -1.16 -0.95
CA ARG A 82 -3.15 -2.53 -0.58
C ARG A 82 -4.35 -3.42 -0.36
N LYS A 83 -5.38 -2.89 0.25
CA LYS A 83 -6.53 -3.68 0.72
C LYS A 83 -7.71 -3.43 -0.21
N PRO A 84 -8.64 -4.40 -0.30
CA PRO A 84 -9.85 -4.18 -1.10
C PRO A 84 -10.58 -2.89 -0.74
N GLU A 85 -10.63 -2.55 0.56
CA GLU A 85 -11.29 -1.32 1.00
C GLU A 85 -10.63 -0.08 0.40
N HIS A 86 -9.30 -0.11 0.22
CA HIS A 86 -8.60 1.02 -0.39
C HIS A 86 -9.07 1.22 -1.81
N PHE A 87 -9.15 0.13 -2.58
CA PHE A 87 -9.55 0.22 -3.97
C PHE A 87 -11.01 0.64 -4.09
N GLU A 88 -11.88 0.10 -3.25
CA GLU A 88 -13.30 0.48 -3.29
C GLU A 88 -13.48 1.97 -3.01
N ARG A 89 -12.68 2.51 -2.10
CA ARG A 89 -12.77 3.91 -1.72
C ARG A 89 -12.44 4.84 -2.87
N PHE A 90 -11.57 4.41 -3.76
CA PHE A 90 -11.04 5.27 -4.81
C PHE A 90 -11.50 4.90 -6.22
N VAL A 91 -12.62 4.21 -6.33
CA VAL A 91 -13.23 3.94 -7.64
C VAL A 91 -13.50 5.28 -8.33
N GLY A 92 -13.13 5.37 -9.60
CA GLY A 92 -13.23 6.61 -10.37
C GLY A 92 -11.91 7.36 -10.48
N ARG A 93 -10.90 6.95 -9.70
CA ARG A 93 -9.58 7.58 -9.75
C ARG A 93 -8.63 6.73 -10.59
N ARG A 94 -7.57 7.37 -11.04
CA ARG A 94 -6.54 6.65 -11.79
C ARG A 94 -5.55 6.01 -10.82
N VAL A 95 -5.15 4.78 -11.14
CA VAL A 95 -4.23 4.03 -10.30
C VAL A 95 -3.12 3.41 -11.14
N ALA A 96 -1.99 3.13 -10.50
CA ALA A 96 -0.90 2.36 -11.09
C ALA A 96 -0.76 1.07 -10.30
N LEU A 97 -0.66 -0.05 -11.00
CA LEU A 97 -0.50 -1.36 -10.36
C LEU A 97 0.67 -2.09 -10.98
N ARG A 98 1.33 -2.91 -10.17
CA ARG A 98 2.34 -3.85 -10.63
C ARG A 98 1.98 -5.23 -10.10
N THR A 99 2.07 -6.22 -10.98
CA THR A 99 1.67 -7.58 -10.62
C THR A 99 2.87 -8.51 -10.57
N ALA A 100 2.72 -9.62 -9.84
CA ALA A 100 3.76 -10.63 -9.73
C ALA A 100 3.89 -11.42 -11.03
N ALA A 101 2.77 -11.76 -11.65
CA ALA A 101 2.74 -12.50 -12.90
C ALA A 101 2.20 -11.63 -14.00
N GLU A 102 2.51 -12.00 -15.25
CA GLU A 102 1.95 -11.28 -16.39
C GLU A 102 0.46 -11.51 -16.49
N ILE A 103 -0.26 -10.43 -16.73
CA ILE A 103 -1.70 -10.48 -17.00
C ILE A 103 -1.90 -9.72 -18.31
N ALA A 104 -2.51 -10.37 -19.28
CA ALA A 104 -2.67 -9.80 -20.61
C ALA A 104 -1.34 -9.35 -21.21
N GLY A 105 -0.27 -10.08 -20.90
CA GLY A 105 1.07 -9.81 -21.43
C GLY A 105 1.84 -8.72 -20.73
N ARG A 106 1.34 -8.21 -19.62
CA ARG A 106 1.99 -7.09 -18.92
C ARG A 106 2.01 -7.31 -17.42
N LYS A 107 2.96 -6.66 -16.75
CA LYS A 107 3.04 -6.64 -15.29
C LYS A 107 2.80 -5.27 -14.70
N ARG A 108 2.69 -4.23 -15.53
CA ARG A 108 2.45 -2.86 -15.08
C ARG A 108 1.23 -2.32 -15.77
N PHE A 109 0.37 -1.71 -14.98
CA PHE A 109 -0.92 -1.22 -15.46
C PHE A 109 -1.17 0.18 -14.94
N LYS A 110 -1.69 1.04 -15.79
CA LYS A 110 -2.17 2.36 -15.40
C LYS A 110 -3.53 2.57 -16.04
N GLY A 111 -4.47 3.03 -15.27
CA GLY A 111 -5.78 3.29 -15.81
C GLY A 111 -6.76 3.72 -14.75
N GLU A 112 -7.99 3.99 -15.18
CA GLU A 112 -9.04 4.34 -14.24
C GLU A 112 -9.53 3.10 -13.52
N LEU A 113 -9.69 3.22 -12.21
CA LEU A 113 -10.28 2.16 -11.41
C LEU A 113 -11.78 2.24 -11.54
N VAL A 114 -12.35 1.33 -12.33
CA VAL A 114 -13.79 1.38 -12.63
C VAL A 114 -14.60 0.53 -11.67
N GLY A 115 -13.94 -0.36 -10.92
CA GLY A 115 -14.64 -1.15 -9.91
C GLY A 115 -13.67 -1.97 -9.10
N ALA A 116 -14.14 -2.46 -7.98
CA ALA A 116 -13.36 -3.35 -7.12
C ALA A 116 -14.34 -4.22 -6.36
N ASP A 117 -14.07 -5.52 -6.36
CA ASP A 117 -14.89 -6.44 -5.60
C ASP A 117 -14.02 -7.18 -4.59
N ALA A 118 -14.54 -8.23 -3.98
CA ALA A 118 -13.82 -8.95 -2.93
C ALA A 118 -12.60 -9.72 -3.45
N GLN A 119 -12.50 -9.93 -4.75
CA GLN A 119 -11.48 -10.79 -5.36
C GLN A 119 -10.51 -10.06 -6.28
N ALA A 120 -10.95 -8.99 -6.93
CA ALA A 120 -10.15 -8.35 -7.97
C ALA A 120 -10.51 -6.89 -8.12
N VAL A 121 -9.59 -6.14 -8.73
CA VAL A 121 -9.87 -4.78 -9.18
C VAL A 121 -10.10 -4.80 -10.67
N HIS A 122 -10.91 -3.85 -11.14
CA HIS A 122 -11.28 -3.73 -12.54
C HIS A 122 -10.77 -2.40 -13.06
N LEU A 123 -9.86 -2.46 -14.04
CA LEU A 123 -9.22 -1.27 -14.60
C LEU A 123 -9.63 -1.06 -16.04
N ALA A 124 -9.88 0.19 -16.39
CA ALA A 124 -10.03 0.59 -17.78
C ALA A 124 -8.66 0.90 -18.35
N THR A 125 -8.14 0.00 -19.16
CA THR A 125 -6.82 0.16 -19.77
C THR A 125 -6.96 -0.01 -21.29
N GLU A 126 -5.91 0.38 -22.01
CA GLU A 126 -5.84 0.17 -23.44
C GLU A 126 -5.00 -1.06 -23.75
N PRO A 127 -5.37 -1.88 -24.72
CA PRO A 127 -6.50 -1.73 -25.64
C PRO A 127 -7.83 -2.24 -25.07
N GLN A 128 -7.82 -2.85 -23.91
CA GLN A 128 -9.04 -3.41 -23.35
C GLN A 128 -8.96 -3.42 -21.82
N PRO A 129 -10.12 -3.44 -21.16
CA PRO A 129 -10.11 -3.47 -19.68
C PRO A 129 -9.54 -4.77 -19.16
N VAL A 130 -8.99 -4.72 -17.95
CA VAL A 130 -8.41 -5.90 -17.29
C VAL A 130 -8.95 -6.03 -15.89
N ASP A 131 -9.03 -7.27 -15.42
CA ASP A 131 -9.34 -7.58 -14.02
C ASP A 131 -8.10 -8.14 -13.39
N ILE A 132 -7.72 -7.59 -12.24
CA ILE A 132 -6.47 -7.96 -11.58
C ILE A 132 -6.78 -8.49 -10.18
N PRO A 133 -6.53 -9.78 -9.92
CA PRO A 133 -6.75 -10.34 -8.59
C PRO A 133 -5.84 -9.69 -7.56
N TYR A 134 -6.37 -9.49 -6.36
CA TYR A 134 -5.59 -8.85 -5.29
C TYR A 134 -4.30 -9.60 -4.98
N ASP A 135 -4.33 -10.93 -5.04
CA ASP A 135 -3.16 -11.72 -4.69
C ASP A 135 -2.04 -11.59 -5.72
N GLN A 136 -2.31 -11.02 -6.89
CA GLN A 136 -1.28 -10.76 -7.89
C GLN A 136 -0.68 -9.36 -7.78
N ILE A 137 -1.29 -8.48 -6.99
CA ILE A 137 -0.83 -7.10 -6.90
C ILE A 137 0.35 -7.02 -5.95
N VAL A 138 1.51 -6.63 -6.48
CA VAL A 138 2.73 -6.42 -5.69
C VAL A 138 2.79 -4.99 -5.18
N ARG A 139 2.42 -4.04 -6.03
CA ARG A 139 2.39 -2.61 -5.70
C ARG A 139 1.15 -1.99 -6.31
N GLY A 140 0.56 -1.08 -5.57
CA GLY A 140 -0.53 -0.29 -6.09
C GLY A 140 -0.54 1.07 -5.45
N ASN A 141 -0.83 2.11 -6.23
CA ASN A 141 -0.93 3.46 -5.70
C ASN A 141 -1.82 4.32 -6.57
N LEU A 142 -2.35 5.38 -5.96
CA LEU A 142 -3.06 6.40 -6.73
C LEU A 142 -2.07 7.15 -7.60
N ILE A 143 -2.53 7.56 -8.78
CA ILE A 143 -1.74 8.41 -9.65
C ILE A 143 -2.19 9.85 -9.41
N ASP A 144 -1.22 10.75 -9.28
CA ASP A 144 -1.52 12.17 -9.22
C ASP A 144 -2.01 12.62 -10.58
N GLU A 145 -3.27 13.02 -10.64
CA GLU A 145 -3.88 13.45 -11.90
C GLU A 145 -3.62 14.91 -12.19
N GLY A 146 -2.82 15.54 -11.36
CA GLY A 146 -2.56 16.95 -11.49
C GLY A 146 -3.63 17.77 -10.78
N THR A 147 -3.28 19.03 -10.57
CA THR A 147 -4.21 19.94 -9.91
C THR A 147 -5.13 20.55 -10.95
N LYS A 148 -6.36 20.62 -10.61
CA LYS A 148 -7.36 21.23 -11.50
C LYS A 148 -7.81 22.56 -10.96
#